data_681286a9272d14390a3e6107ce0c5375
#
_entry.id   681286a9272d14390a3e6107ce0c5375
#
_cell.length_a   1.000
_cell.length_b   1.000
_cell.length_c   1.000
_cell.angle_alpha   90.00
_cell.angle_beta   90.00
_cell.angle_gamma   90.00
#
_symmetry.space_group_name_H-M   'P 1'
#
loop_
_entity.id
_entity.type
_entity.pdbx_description
1 polymer ?
#
loop_
_entity_poly.entity_id
_entity_poly.type
_entity_poly.pdbx_seq_one_letter_code
_entity_poly.pdbx_strand_id
1 'polypeptide(L)'
;MTHSLITQWKNLQNKTNNCLCIGLDPDITQLPTGYSSNLTGLSDFLKDIIDASITQCIAYKPNISFFEAYGIDGLNMLSNIIKHIDQTVPVIIDGKRGDIGNTSAMQAKYIFDYFNADATTLHPYMGLDSLEPFFKYQDKFNFVLGL
;
A
#
# COMPACT_ATOMS: atom_id res chain seq x y z
N MET A 1 -23.60 -5.40 -7.16
CA MET A 1 -22.44 -5.58 -8.06
C MET A 1 -21.25 -5.90 -7.17
N THR A 2 -20.42 -6.90 -7.50
CA THR A 2 -19.22 -7.22 -6.76
C THR A 2 -18.21 -6.09 -6.95
N HIS A 3 -17.56 -5.62 -5.88
CA HIS A 3 -16.53 -4.59 -5.96
C HIS A 3 -15.42 -5.03 -6.92
N SER A 4 -14.96 -4.14 -7.81
CA SER A 4 -13.98 -4.46 -8.87
C SER A 4 -12.68 -5.04 -8.32
N LEU A 5 -12.17 -4.52 -7.20
CA LEU A 5 -10.97 -5.01 -6.52
C LEU A 5 -11.13 -6.45 -5.99
N ILE A 6 -12.31 -6.80 -5.45
CA ILE A 6 -12.59 -8.19 -5.01
C ILE A 6 -12.54 -9.14 -6.20
N THR A 7 -13.06 -8.71 -7.35
CA THR A 7 -13.01 -9.51 -8.57
C THR A 7 -11.56 -9.67 -9.05
N GLN A 8 -10.76 -8.62 -9.00
CA GLN A 8 -9.34 -8.64 -9.35
C GLN A 8 -8.57 -9.61 -8.44
N TRP A 9 -8.75 -9.54 -7.11
CA TRP A 9 -8.13 -10.49 -6.17
C TRP A 9 -8.51 -11.93 -6.44
N LYS A 10 -9.79 -12.23 -6.70
CA LYS A 10 -10.24 -13.59 -7.04
C LYS A 10 -9.57 -14.09 -8.33
N ASN A 11 -9.44 -13.25 -9.34
CA ASN A 11 -8.77 -13.60 -10.58
C ASN A 11 -7.28 -13.89 -10.36
N LEU A 12 -6.60 -13.04 -9.57
CA LEU A 12 -5.20 -13.26 -9.19
C LEU A 12 -5.04 -14.52 -8.36
N GLN A 13 -5.88 -14.75 -7.36
CA GLN A 13 -5.89 -15.96 -6.55
C GLN A 13 -6.01 -17.22 -7.41
N ASN A 14 -6.94 -17.22 -8.36
CA ASN A 14 -7.12 -18.35 -9.29
C ASN A 14 -5.90 -18.54 -10.21
N LYS A 15 -5.29 -17.44 -10.68
CA LYS A 15 -4.11 -17.48 -11.56
C LYS A 15 -2.86 -17.95 -10.84
N THR A 16 -2.63 -17.49 -9.61
CA THR A 16 -1.43 -17.79 -8.82
C THR A 16 -1.60 -19.04 -7.94
N ASN A 17 -2.83 -19.50 -7.76
CA ASN A 17 -3.23 -20.55 -6.82
C ASN A 17 -2.78 -20.29 -5.36
N ASN A 18 -2.77 -19.00 -4.97
CA ASN A 18 -2.41 -18.60 -3.60
C ASN A 18 -3.13 -17.30 -3.18
N CYS A 19 -2.91 -16.86 -1.93
CA CYS A 19 -3.44 -15.64 -1.34
C CYS A 19 -2.32 -14.76 -0.77
N LEU A 20 -1.13 -14.80 -1.36
CA LEU A 20 0.04 -14.10 -0.83
C LEU A 20 -0.11 -12.58 -0.99
N CYS A 21 -0.06 -11.86 0.12
CA CYS A 21 0.11 -10.41 0.18
C CYS A 21 1.51 -10.10 0.72
N ILE A 22 2.32 -9.38 -0.04
CA ILE A 22 3.72 -9.11 0.32
C ILE A 22 3.81 -7.74 0.98
N GLY A 23 4.34 -7.71 2.23
CA GLY A 23 4.68 -6.48 2.93
C GLY A 23 5.94 -5.84 2.34
N LEU A 24 5.91 -4.52 2.16
CA LEU A 24 7.06 -3.71 1.74
C LEU A 24 7.37 -2.72 2.87
N ASP A 25 8.12 -3.19 3.86
CA ASP A 25 8.47 -2.48 5.08
C ASP A 25 10.00 -2.26 5.13
N PRO A 26 10.54 -1.28 4.35
CA PRO A 26 11.97 -1.17 4.09
C PRO A 26 12.76 -0.60 5.27
N ASP A 27 13.86 -1.28 5.62
CA ASP A 27 14.81 -0.82 6.63
C ASP A 27 16.24 -0.91 6.08
N ILE A 28 16.91 0.23 5.95
CA ILE A 28 18.30 0.31 5.43
C ILE A 28 19.24 -0.56 6.26
N THR A 29 19.00 -0.71 7.57
CA THR A 29 19.86 -1.48 8.47
C THR A 29 19.74 -3.00 8.25
N GLN A 30 18.71 -3.45 7.56
CA GLN A 30 18.40 -4.84 7.27
C GLN A 30 18.68 -5.23 5.81
N LEU A 31 19.26 -4.32 5.01
CA LEU A 31 19.57 -4.62 3.62
C LEU A 31 20.56 -5.78 3.51
N PRO A 32 20.32 -6.75 2.61
CA PRO A 32 21.27 -7.82 2.34
C PRO A 32 22.55 -7.28 1.71
N THR A 33 23.61 -8.06 1.81
CA THR A 33 24.88 -7.76 1.11
C THR A 33 24.64 -7.65 -0.40
N GLY A 34 25.23 -6.65 -1.03
CA GLY A 34 25.08 -6.38 -2.47
C GLY A 34 24.28 -5.10 -2.77
N TYR A 35 23.54 -4.58 -1.80
CA TYR A 35 22.87 -3.27 -1.93
C TYR A 35 23.61 -2.18 -1.16
N SER A 36 23.62 -0.97 -1.70
CA SER A 36 24.17 0.20 -1.00
C SER A 36 23.33 0.53 0.24
N SER A 37 23.96 0.81 1.38
CA SER A 37 23.28 1.17 2.64
C SER A 37 22.76 2.61 2.60
N ASN A 38 21.87 2.91 1.66
CA ASN A 38 21.21 4.20 1.45
C ASN A 38 19.84 4.02 0.77
N LEU A 39 19.10 5.10 0.52
CA LEU A 39 17.78 5.05 -0.10
C LEU A 39 17.79 4.48 -1.54
N THR A 40 18.88 4.66 -2.29
CA THR A 40 19.01 4.07 -3.63
C THR A 40 19.07 2.56 -3.54
N GLY A 41 19.96 2.00 -2.71
CA GLY A 41 20.05 0.56 -2.51
C GLY A 41 18.77 -0.03 -1.92
N LEU A 42 18.07 0.71 -1.04
CA LEU A 42 16.78 0.30 -0.51
C LEU A 42 15.71 0.23 -1.59
N SER A 43 15.67 1.22 -2.49
CA SER A 43 14.76 1.25 -3.64
C SER A 43 15.04 0.10 -4.61
N ASP A 44 16.32 -0.18 -4.89
CA ASP A 44 16.72 -1.26 -5.79
C ASP A 44 16.33 -2.62 -5.20
N PHE A 45 16.59 -2.84 -3.91
CA PHE A 45 16.16 -4.04 -3.19
C PHE A 45 14.64 -4.26 -3.26
N LEU A 46 13.83 -3.21 -3.04
CA LEU A 46 12.38 -3.32 -3.12
C LEU A 46 11.90 -3.67 -4.53
N LYS A 47 12.53 -3.10 -5.57
CA LYS A 47 12.21 -3.44 -6.97
C LYS A 47 12.54 -4.88 -7.29
N ASP A 48 13.70 -5.36 -6.85
CA ASP A 48 14.10 -6.77 -7.05
C ASP A 48 13.13 -7.73 -6.35
N ILE A 49 12.64 -7.41 -5.15
CA ILE A 49 11.60 -8.17 -4.47
C ILE A 49 10.29 -8.20 -5.29
N ILE A 50 9.88 -7.05 -5.82
CA ILE A 50 8.67 -6.95 -6.65
C ILE A 50 8.85 -7.79 -7.91
N ASP A 51 9.94 -7.60 -8.65
CA ASP A 51 10.21 -8.30 -9.91
C ASP A 51 10.26 -9.82 -9.72
N ALA A 52 10.85 -10.28 -8.61
CA ALA A 52 10.92 -11.70 -8.29
C ALA A 52 9.58 -12.31 -7.85
N SER A 53 8.63 -11.52 -7.39
CA SER A 53 7.40 -12.01 -6.74
C SER A 53 6.10 -11.62 -7.44
N ILE A 54 6.13 -10.74 -8.44
CA ILE A 54 4.94 -10.16 -9.09
C ILE A 54 3.98 -11.21 -9.66
N THR A 55 4.49 -12.36 -10.08
CA THR A 55 3.70 -13.47 -10.62
C THR A 55 3.15 -14.41 -9.54
N GLN A 56 3.55 -14.23 -8.29
CA GLN A 56 3.27 -15.13 -7.17
C GLN A 56 2.39 -14.50 -6.08
N CYS A 57 2.00 -13.24 -6.20
CA CYS A 57 1.23 -12.54 -5.18
C CYS A 57 -0.08 -11.99 -5.73
N ILE A 58 -0.99 -11.64 -4.81
CA ILE A 58 -2.27 -11.02 -5.14
C ILE A 58 -2.35 -9.56 -4.68
N ALA A 59 -1.38 -9.08 -3.91
CA ALA A 59 -1.26 -7.70 -3.48
C ALA A 59 0.14 -7.39 -2.94
N TYR A 60 0.53 -6.11 -3.00
CA TYR A 60 1.63 -5.56 -2.21
C TYR A 60 1.08 -4.61 -1.15
N LYS A 61 1.70 -4.65 0.04
CA LYS A 61 1.27 -3.81 1.17
C LYS A 61 2.44 -3.02 1.75
N PRO A 62 2.82 -1.89 1.14
CA PRO A 62 3.78 -0.97 1.75
C PRO A 62 3.21 -0.36 3.03
N ASN A 63 4.00 -0.39 4.12
CA ASN A 63 3.69 0.36 5.33
C ASN A 63 4.31 1.75 5.20
N ILE A 64 3.44 2.76 5.12
CA ILE A 64 3.85 4.14 4.83
C ILE A 64 4.83 4.70 5.86
N SER A 65 4.77 4.28 7.12
CA SER A 65 5.64 4.78 8.19
C SER A 65 7.13 4.49 7.93
N PHE A 66 7.45 3.37 7.25
CA PHE A 66 8.83 3.06 6.87
C PHE A 66 9.38 4.00 5.79
N PHE A 67 8.51 4.61 5.02
CA PHE A 67 8.87 5.61 4.02
C PHE A 67 8.84 7.02 4.61
N GLU A 68 7.84 7.35 5.44
CA GLU A 68 7.74 8.63 6.16
C GLU A 68 8.99 8.90 7.01
N ALA A 69 9.59 7.85 7.60
CA ALA A 69 10.81 7.94 8.41
C ALA A 69 12.02 8.50 7.63
N TYR A 70 12.02 8.40 6.31
CA TYR A 70 13.06 8.97 5.43
C TYR A 70 12.66 10.33 4.82
N GLY A 71 11.60 10.97 5.33
CA GLY A 71 11.13 12.28 4.89
C GLY A 71 10.64 12.30 3.43
N ILE A 72 10.85 13.42 2.76
CA ILE A 72 10.37 13.63 1.37
C ILE A 72 10.98 12.60 0.41
N ASP A 73 12.23 12.26 0.56
CA ASP A 73 12.90 11.27 -0.30
C ASP A 73 12.32 9.86 -0.14
N GLY A 74 11.94 9.49 1.08
CA GLY A 74 11.22 8.24 1.33
C GLY A 74 9.83 8.22 0.69
N LEU A 75 9.08 9.31 0.75
CA LEU A 75 7.77 9.42 0.10
C LEU A 75 7.88 9.42 -1.43
N ASN A 76 8.92 10.03 -1.99
CA ASN A 76 9.23 9.94 -3.41
C ASN A 76 9.60 8.51 -3.81
N MET A 77 10.38 7.81 -2.97
CA MET A 77 10.69 6.39 -3.16
C MET A 77 9.41 5.55 -3.15
N LEU A 78 8.50 5.73 -2.19
CA LEU A 78 7.22 5.02 -2.16
C LEU A 78 6.43 5.24 -3.46
N SER A 79 6.32 6.48 -3.93
CA SER A 79 5.64 6.80 -5.20
C SER A 79 6.26 6.06 -6.39
N ASN A 80 7.59 5.97 -6.45
CA ASN A 80 8.30 5.26 -7.51
C ASN A 80 8.13 3.74 -7.41
N ILE A 81 8.13 3.19 -6.20
CA ILE A 81 7.87 1.76 -5.95
C ILE A 81 6.45 1.38 -6.37
N ILE A 82 5.44 2.18 -6.01
CA ILE A 82 4.05 1.93 -6.44
C ILE A 82 3.93 1.95 -7.97
N LYS A 83 4.61 2.89 -8.64
CA LYS A 83 4.63 2.95 -10.12
C LYS A 83 5.38 1.79 -10.77
N HIS A 84 6.31 1.15 -10.07
CA HIS A 84 7.05 -0.01 -10.53
C HIS A 84 6.20 -1.30 -10.47
N ILE A 85 5.26 -1.38 -9.53
CA ILE A 85 4.32 -2.51 -9.43
C ILE A 85 3.39 -2.51 -10.65
N ASP A 86 3.26 -3.67 -11.32
CA ASP A 86 2.30 -3.86 -12.39
C ASP A 86 0.88 -3.54 -11.90
N GLN A 87 0.16 -2.67 -12.61
CA GLN A 87 -1.18 -2.21 -12.24
C GLN A 87 -2.23 -3.33 -12.16
N THR A 88 -1.90 -4.53 -12.62
CA THR A 88 -2.75 -5.71 -12.44
C THR A 88 -2.68 -6.29 -11.03
N VAL A 89 -1.67 -5.93 -10.23
CA VAL A 89 -1.50 -6.36 -8.84
C VAL A 89 -1.81 -5.19 -7.89
N PRO A 90 -2.88 -5.30 -7.07
CA PRO A 90 -3.32 -4.24 -6.18
C PRO A 90 -2.28 -3.81 -5.15
N VAL A 91 -2.28 -2.52 -4.82
CA VAL A 91 -1.46 -1.91 -3.78
C VAL A 91 -2.32 -1.47 -2.60
N ILE A 92 -1.96 -1.93 -1.40
CA ILE A 92 -2.60 -1.60 -0.13
C ILE A 92 -1.65 -0.69 0.66
N ILE A 93 -1.93 0.59 0.81
CA ILE A 93 -1.13 1.43 1.72
C ILE A 93 -1.54 1.15 3.16
N ASP A 94 -0.63 0.55 3.93
CA ASP A 94 -0.83 0.30 5.36
C ASP A 94 -0.46 1.55 6.16
N GLY A 95 -1.44 2.39 6.45
CA GLY A 95 -1.26 3.66 7.16
C GLY A 95 -2.09 3.77 8.44
N LYS A 96 -3.06 2.87 8.64
CA LYS A 96 -3.98 2.86 9.80
C LYS A 96 -4.53 4.26 10.09
N ARG A 97 -5.03 4.92 9.03
CA ARG A 97 -5.51 6.31 9.12
C ARG A 97 -6.90 6.39 9.77
N GLY A 98 -7.21 7.55 10.31
CA GLY A 98 -8.48 7.89 10.94
C GLY A 98 -8.28 9.14 11.78
N ASP A 99 -9.08 10.20 11.51
CA ASP A 99 -8.97 11.50 12.13
C ASP A 99 -10.33 12.21 12.02
N ILE A 100 -10.47 13.45 12.47
CA ILE A 100 -11.66 14.25 12.23
C ILE A 100 -11.93 14.44 10.73
N GLY A 101 -13.17 14.60 10.32
CA GLY A 101 -13.63 14.46 8.95
C GLY A 101 -12.82 15.19 7.86
N ASN A 102 -12.43 16.47 8.09
CA ASN A 102 -11.63 17.22 7.13
C ASN A 102 -10.18 16.70 7.02
N THR A 103 -9.57 16.28 8.11
CA THR A 103 -8.23 15.65 8.11
C THR A 103 -8.28 14.29 7.41
N SER A 104 -9.29 13.47 7.73
CA SER A 104 -9.52 12.20 7.04
C SER A 104 -9.73 12.37 5.55
N ALA A 105 -10.40 13.44 5.11
CA ALA A 105 -10.56 13.75 3.69
C ALA A 105 -9.20 14.02 3.00
N MET A 106 -8.28 14.74 3.67
CA MET A 106 -6.93 14.96 3.15
C MET A 106 -6.11 13.66 3.15
N GLN A 107 -6.25 12.81 4.17
CA GLN A 107 -5.61 11.50 4.23
C GLN A 107 -6.11 10.58 3.10
N ALA A 108 -7.42 10.53 2.85
CA ALA A 108 -8.00 9.76 1.76
C ALA A 108 -7.49 10.23 0.39
N LYS A 109 -7.49 11.55 0.16
CA LYS A 109 -6.94 12.16 -1.05
C LYS A 109 -5.47 11.82 -1.25
N TYR A 110 -4.67 11.88 -0.19
CA TYR A 110 -3.24 11.53 -0.26
C TYR A 110 -3.02 10.07 -0.66
N ILE A 111 -3.79 9.15 -0.11
CA ILE A 111 -3.67 7.72 -0.38
C ILE A 111 -4.22 7.37 -1.78
N PHE A 112 -5.41 7.85 -2.11
CA PHE A 112 -6.11 7.40 -3.30
C PHE A 112 -5.85 8.25 -4.54
N ASP A 113 -5.72 9.58 -4.40
CA ASP A 113 -5.47 10.44 -5.56
C ASP A 113 -3.97 10.61 -5.83
N TYR A 114 -3.15 10.81 -4.79
CA TYR A 114 -1.71 11.07 -4.99
C TYR A 114 -0.93 9.76 -5.22
N PHE A 115 -1.08 8.76 -4.34
CA PHE A 115 -0.41 7.47 -4.52
C PHE A 115 -1.16 6.52 -5.46
N ASN A 116 -2.41 6.79 -5.79
CA ASN A 116 -3.26 5.91 -6.59
C ASN A 116 -3.35 4.47 -6.03
N ALA A 117 -3.34 4.34 -4.70
CA ALA A 117 -3.49 3.03 -4.05
C ALA A 117 -4.88 2.44 -4.30
N ASP A 118 -4.99 1.11 -4.30
CA ASP A 118 -6.25 0.39 -4.47
C ASP A 118 -6.99 0.18 -3.15
N ALA A 119 -6.22 0.13 -2.06
CA ALA A 119 -6.78 -0.05 -0.72
C ALA A 119 -5.91 0.62 0.35
N THR A 120 -6.49 0.77 1.54
CA THR A 120 -5.77 1.25 2.72
C THR A 120 -6.29 0.61 4.00
N THR A 121 -5.54 0.74 5.10
CA THR A 121 -5.94 0.34 6.43
C THR A 121 -6.40 1.55 7.24
N LEU A 122 -7.48 1.39 7.99
CA LEU A 122 -8.11 2.44 8.79
C LEU A 122 -8.32 1.96 10.23
N HIS A 123 -8.26 2.89 11.20
CA HIS A 123 -8.69 2.61 12.57
C HIS A 123 -9.99 3.34 12.90
N PRO A 124 -10.98 2.67 13.54
CA PRO A 124 -12.31 3.22 13.78
C PRO A 124 -12.43 3.95 15.11
N TYR A 125 -11.34 4.16 15.84
CA TYR A 125 -11.37 4.67 17.21
C TYR A 125 -12.13 6.00 17.36
N MET A 126 -12.00 6.90 16.37
CA MET A 126 -12.62 8.23 16.39
C MET A 126 -14.08 8.24 15.88
N GLY A 127 -14.65 7.09 15.54
CA GLY A 127 -16.03 6.97 15.08
C GLY A 127 -16.18 6.88 13.55
N LEU A 128 -17.44 6.69 13.11
CA LEU A 128 -17.75 6.47 11.70
C LEU A 128 -17.43 7.68 10.82
N ASP A 129 -17.64 8.87 11.31
CA ASP A 129 -17.36 10.13 10.61
C ASP A 129 -15.88 10.28 10.23
N SER A 130 -14.98 9.64 10.98
CA SER A 130 -13.54 9.58 10.63
C SER A 130 -13.26 8.68 9.43
N LEU A 131 -14.12 7.73 9.11
CA LEU A 131 -13.98 6.76 8.03
C LEU A 131 -14.74 7.17 6.76
N GLU A 132 -15.85 7.92 6.90
CA GLU A 132 -16.70 8.33 5.77
C GLU A 132 -15.97 8.97 4.59
N PRO A 133 -14.92 9.82 4.79
CA PRO A 133 -14.16 10.37 3.66
C PRO A 133 -13.50 9.32 2.78
N PHE A 134 -13.05 8.21 3.37
CA PHE A 134 -12.46 7.09 2.62
C PHE A 134 -13.54 6.30 1.88
N PHE A 135 -14.72 6.12 2.47
CA PHE A 135 -15.83 5.38 1.86
C PHE A 135 -16.47 6.10 0.66
N LYS A 136 -16.17 7.39 0.46
CA LYS A 136 -16.58 8.12 -0.77
C LYS A 136 -15.89 7.62 -2.02
N TYR A 137 -14.74 6.98 -1.90
CA TYR A 137 -14.01 6.35 -3.00
C TYR A 137 -14.58 4.96 -3.27
N GLN A 138 -15.66 4.89 -4.07
CA GLN A 138 -16.46 3.68 -4.33
C GLN A 138 -15.70 2.56 -5.05
N ASP A 139 -14.63 2.89 -5.74
CA ASP A 139 -13.74 1.98 -6.48
C ASP A 139 -12.55 1.49 -5.64
N LYS A 140 -12.37 2.03 -4.43
CA LYS A 140 -11.28 1.69 -3.50
C LYS A 140 -11.76 0.80 -2.37
N PHE A 141 -10.84 0.09 -1.72
CA PHE A 141 -11.15 -0.82 -0.62
C PHE A 141 -10.53 -0.36 0.70
N ASN A 142 -11.23 -0.58 1.80
CA ASN A 142 -10.80 -0.15 3.12
C ASN A 142 -10.79 -1.33 4.09
N PHE A 143 -9.63 -1.61 4.70
CA PHE A 143 -9.48 -2.56 5.79
C PHE A 143 -9.60 -1.82 7.11
N VAL A 144 -10.71 -2.00 7.80
CA VAL A 144 -10.93 -1.37 9.11
C VAL A 144 -10.45 -2.31 10.20
N LEU A 145 -9.61 -1.79 11.11
CA LEU A 145 -9.11 -2.56 12.24
C LEU A 145 -10.28 -2.95 13.16
N GLY A 146 -10.30 -4.21 13.57
CA GLY A 146 -11.18 -4.74 14.61
C GLY A 146 -10.37 -5.08 15.87
N LEU A 147 -11.06 -5.52 16.91
CA LEU A 147 -10.48 -6.08 18.13
C LEU A 147 -10.33 -7.60 18.01
#